data_e3d3a571caa24ebb139dadefe823b8f6
#
_entry.id   e3d3a571caa24ebb139dadefe823b8f6
#
_cell.length_a   1.000
_cell.length_b   1.000
_cell.length_c   1.000
_cell.angle_alpha   90.00
_cell.angle_beta   90.00
_cell.angle_gamma   90.00
#
_symmetry.space_group_name_H-M   'P 1'
#
loop_
_entity.id
_entity.type
_entity.pdbx_description
1 polymer ?
#
loop_
_entity_poly.entity_id
_entity_poly.type
_entity_poly.pdbx_seq_one_letter_code
_entity_poly.pdbx_strand_id
1 'polypeptide(L)'
;MYHRLGTLSGRIDSGERHVWGKKKCALAAVLVTVLYGAAVTAVFSWVYQMNDDRFMKEVLSGVYNGTPDAHVIFIKYPFALLIRELYMLLPGWDWYGIVMAGINLLCLALILYRCLRIWETWKGKCFFLAMVMAGYTAAWLLRMLAFTYTTVAAMAGAAALFWYGSGSRQAKGESAGSAAVTVVLAWLSYLLRDSVFYMLMPFAAVLFLNRIALLGEQDRKQTVKQLVLPVVLFLLVGLSRMLDRAAYGSQEWERILADADAR
;
A
#
# COMPACT_ATOMS: atom_id res chain seq x y z
N MET A 1 4.94 -14.51 40.30
CA MET A 1 4.69 -15.43 39.19
C MET A 1 5.28 -14.96 37.86
N TYR A 2 5.67 -13.71 37.71
CA TYR A 2 6.30 -13.15 36.48
C TYR A 2 7.79 -13.46 36.28
N HIS A 3 8.51 -13.92 37.31
CA HIS A 3 9.96 -14.16 37.23
C HIS A 3 10.35 -15.50 36.58
N ARG A 4 9.41 -16.41 36.33
CA ARG A 4 9.72 -17.74 35.70
C ARG A 4 9.51 -17.78 34.18
N LEU A 5 8.87 -16.78 33.59
CA LEU A 5 8.71 -16.72 32.14
C LEU A 5 9.94 -16.13 31.41
N GLY A 6 10.77 -15.37 32.12
CA GLY A 6 12.03 -14.83 31.59
C GLY A 6 13.11 -15.86 31.31
N THR A 7 13.10 -16.99 32.03
CA THR A 7 14.14 -18.03 31.90
C THR A 7 13.85 -19.06 30.79
N LEU A 8 12.60 -19.19 30.33
CA LEU A 8 12.27 -20.04 29.19
C LEU A 8 12.54 -19.34 27.85
N SER A 9 12.46 -18.00 27.79
CA SER A 9 12.84 -17.22 26.62
C SER A 9 14.35 -17.26 26.32
N GLY A 10 15.19 -17.37 27.35
CA GLY A 10 16.66 -17.40 27.19
C GLY A 10 17.22 -18.70 26.62
N ARG A 11 16.43 -19.78 26.55
CA ARG A 11 16.91 -21.11 26.09
C ARG A 11 16.64 -21.42 24.64
N ILE A 12 15.80 -20.62 23.97
CA ILE A 12 15.46 -20.80 22.55
C ILE A 12 16.37 -19.96 21.64
N ASP A 13 17.16 -19.04 22.20
CA ASP A 13 17.88 -17.98 21.44
C ASP A 13 19.40 -18.18 21.41
N SER A 14 19.89 -19.41 21.29
CA SER A 14 21.31 -19.67 20.97
C SER A 14 21.61 -19.65 19.46
N GLY A 15 20.68 -19.16 18.64
CA GLY A 15 20.91 -18.85 17.23
C GLY A 15 21.70 -17.54 17.12
N GLU A 16 22.85 -17.54 16.45
CA GLU A 16 23.65 -16.36 16.15
C GLU A 16 22.76 -15.20 15.69
N ARG A 17 22.81 -14.07 16.41
CA ARG A 17 22.10 -12.85 16.03
C ARG A 17 22.66 -12.31 14.71
N HIS A 18 22.04 -12.64 13.61
CA HIS A 18 22.41 -12.16 12.29
C HIS A 18 21.66 -10.85 11.99
N VAL A 19 22.17 -9.74 12.53
CA VAL A 19 21.58 -8.42 12.29
C VAL A 19 21.95 -7.95 10.88
N TRP A 20 21.01 -8.08 9.96
CA TRP A 20 21.18 -7.52 8.63
C TRP A 20 21.03 -5.99 8.64
N GLY A 21 21.97 -5.29 8.01
CA GLY A 21 21.87 -3.86 7.77
C GLY A 21 20.69 -3.50 6.86
N LYS A 22 20.24 -2.25 6.94
CA LYS A 22 19.10 -1.74 6.15
C LYS A 22 19.21 -2.07 4.65
N LYS A 23 20.40 -1.89 4.07
CA LYS A 23 20.66 -2.15 2.63
C LYS A 23 20.47 -3.63 2.26
N LYS A 24 20.97 -4.55 3.10
CA LYS A 24 20.82 -6.01 2.86
C LYS A 24 19.35 -6.43 2.95
N CYS A 25 18.59 -5.92 3.93
CA CYS A 25 17.16 -6.20 4.03
C CYS A 25 16.39 -5.65 2.81
N ALA A 26 16.70 -4.44 2.35
CA ALA A 26 16.06 -3.84 1.18
C ALA A 26 16.37 -4.65 -0.09
N LEU A 27 17.64 -4.99 -0.33
CA LEU A 27 18.04 -5.78 -1.48
C LEU A 27 17.36 -7.15 -1.50
N ALA A 28 17.31 -7.85 -0.36
CA ALA A 28 16.66 -9.15 -0.25
C ALA A 28 15.15 -9.05 -0.50
N ALA A 29 14.47 -8.05 0.06
CA ALA A 29 13.05 -7.83 -0.16
C ALA A 29 12.73 -7.56 -1.64
N VAL A 30 13.50 -6.68 -2.28
CA VAL A 30 13.35 -6.37 -3.72
C VAL A 30 13.63 -7.60 -4.57
N LEU A 31 14.73 -8.32 -4.32
CA LEU A 31 15.07 -9.52 -5.08
C LEU A 31 13.98 -10.59 -5.02
N VAL A 32 13.49 -10.91 -3.82
CA VAL A 32 12.41 -11.88 -3.63
C VAL A 32 11.14 -11.43 -4.36
N THR A 33 10.79 -10.15 -4.27
CA THR A 33 9.61 -9.60 -4.95
C THR A 33 9.74 -9.65 -6.47
N VAL A 34 10.89 -9.28 -7.01
CA VAL A 34 11.15 -9.32 -8.46
C VAL A 34 11.12 -10.76 -8.98
N LEU A 35 11.77 -11.69 -8.29
CA LEU A 35 11.75 -13.11 -8.66
C LEU A 35 10.34 -13.68 -8.59
N TYR A 36 9.56 -13.33 -7.55
CA TYR A 36 8.16 -13.72 -7.45
C TYR A 36 7.33 -13.17 -8.61
N GLY A 37 7.42 -11.86 -8.87
CA GLY A 37 6.72 -11.22 -9.97
C GLY A 37 7.07 -11.85 -11.32
N ALA A 38 8.35 -12.08 -11.59
CA ALA A 38 8.82 -12.74 -12.80
C ALA A 38 8.29 -14.19 -12.94
N ALA A 39 8.32 -14.97 -11.84
CA ALA A 39 7.77 -16.33 -11.83
C ALA A 39 6.26 -16.35 -12.11
N VAL A 40 5.50 -15.45 -11.47
CA VAL A 40 4.06 -15.33 -11.69
C VAL A 40 3.75 -14.96 -13.15
N THR A 41 4.44 -13.97 -13.71
CA THR A 41 4.21 -13.51 -15.08
C THR A 41 4.68 -14.50 -16.14
N ALA A 42 5.66 -15.35 -15.81
CA ALA A 42 6.11 -16.43 -16.72
C ALA A 42 5.11 -17.59 -16.80
N VAL A 43 4.33 -17.81 -15.73
CA VAL A 43 3.40 -18.96 -15.66
C VAL A 43 1.96 -18.56 -16.01
N PHE A 44 1.56 -17.35 -15.69
CA PHE A 44 0.19 -16.89 -15.78
C PHE A 44 0.04 -15.65 -16.66
N SER A 45 -1.04 -15.61 -17.43
CA SER A 45 -1.46 -14.41 -18.16
C SER A 45 -2.24 -13.46 -17.25
N TRP A 46 -2.08 -12.17 -17.46
CA TRP A 46 -2.78 -11.13 -16.73
C TRP A 46 -4.11 -10.84 -17.40
N VAL A 47 -5.16 -10.72 -16.57
CA VAL A 47 -6.51 -10.36 -17.02
C VAL A 47 -7.10 -9.26 -16.15
N TYR A 48 -7.93 -8.43 -16.72
CA TYR A 48 -8.76 -7.51 -15.96
C TYR A 48 -10.03 -8.25 -15.54
N GLN A 49 -10.27 -8.32 -14.23
CA GLN A 49 -11.39 -9.09 -13.68
C GLN A 49 -12.72 -8.40 -13.93
N MET A 50 -12.76 -7.07 -13.87
CA MET A 50 -13.95 -6.27 -13.97
C MET A 50 -13.98 -5.48 -15.27
N ASN A 51 -15.19 -5.30 -15.82
CA ASN A 51 -15.40 -4.44 -16.99
C ASN A 51 -14.97 -2.99 -16.71
N ASP A 52 -15.10 -2.53 -15.46
CA ASP A 52 -14.74 -1.18 -15.05
C ASP A 52 -13.22 -0.92 -15.21
N ASP A 53 -12.37 -1.88 -14.82
CA ASP A 53 -10.91 -1.75 -15.00
C ASP A 53 -10.53 -1.68 -16.48
N ARG A 54 -11.21 -2.52 -17.30
CA ARG A 54 -10.99 -2.51 -18.74
C ARG A 54 -11.45 -1.19 -19.36
N PHE A 55 -12.63 -0.70 -18.96
CA PHE A 55 -13.15 0.58 -19.44
C PHE A 55 -12.25 1.74 -19.04
N MET A 56 -11.81 1.82 -17.77
CA MET A 56 -10.87 2.85 -17.32
C MET A 56 -9.56 2.83 -18.11
N LYS A 57 -9.01 1.63 -18.35
CA LYS A 57 -7.83 1.47 -19.20
C LYS A 57 -8.07 2.02 -20.61
N GLU A 58 -9.21 1.70 -21.24
CA GLU A 58 -9.54 2.14 -22.60
C GLU A 58 -9.69 3.66 -22.69
N VAL A 59 -10.28 4.29 -21.66
CA VAL A 59 -10.39 5.76 -21.56
C VAL A 59 -9.01 6.39 -21.35
N LEU A 60 -8.25 5.90 -20.36
CA LEU A 60 -6.91 6.44 -20.03
C LEU A 60 -5.92 6.30 -21.19
N SER A 61 -6.02 5.23 -21.98
CA SER A 61 -5.15 4.99 -23.14
C SER A 61 -5.59 5.70 -24.42
N GLY A 62 -6.80 6.27 -24.43
CA GLY A 62 -7.39 6.91 -25.62
C GLY A 62 -8.02 5.94 -26.61
N VAL A 63 -8.08 4.65 -26.32
CA VAL A 63 -8.74 3.66 -27.18
C VAL A 63 -10.24 3.94 -27.28
N TYR A 64 -10.86 4.39 -26.19
CA TYR A 64 -12.30 4.68 -26.13
C TYR A 64 -12.68 6.01 -26.80
N ASN A 65 -11.93 7.08 -26.49
CA ASN A 65 -12.25 8.47 -26.92
C ASN A 65 -11.40 8.98 -28.11
N GLY A 66 -10.47 8.14 -28.63
CA GLY A 66 -9.51 8.58 -29.65
C GLY A 66 -8.30 9.34 -29.10
N THR A 67 -8.37 9.84 -27.87
CA THR A 67 -7.29 10.55 -27.16
C THR A 67 -7.26 10.13 -25.69
N PRO A 68 -6.07 9.99 -25.07
CA PRO A 68 -5.96 9.66 -23.64
C PRO A 68 -6.68 10.69 -22.77
N ASP A 69 -7.55 10.21 -21.87
CA ASP A 69 -8.36 11.05 -20.99
C ASP A 69 -8.20 10.58 -19.53
N ALA A 70 -8.11 11.53 -18.59
CA ALA A 70 -7.99 11.27 -17.16
C ALA A 70 -9.34 11.22 -16.43
N HIS A 71 -10.46 11.47 -17.11
CA HIS A 71 -11.78 11.46 -16.52
C HIS A 71 -12.32 10.01 -16.47
N VAL A 72 -12.03 9.33 -15.37
CA VAL A 72 -12.46 7.95 -15.07
C VAL A 72 -13.23 7.89 -13.76
N ILE A 73 -14.18 6.97 -13.61
CA ILE A 73 -15.20 7.04 -12.56
C ILE A 73 -14.64 6.69 -11.18
N PHE A 74 -13.87 5.66 -10.99
CA PHE A 74 -13.58 5.12 -9.66
C PHE A 74 -12.23 5.56 -9.06
N ILE A 75 -11.28 5.89 -9.89
CA ILE A 75 -9.95 6.34 -9.48
C ILE A 75 -9.95 7.87 -9.40
N LYS A 76 -9.32 8.43 -8.38
CA LYS A 76 -9.26 9.88 -8.21
C LYS A 76 -8.46 10.55 -9.32
N TYR A 77 -8.95 11.67 -9.80
CA TYR A 77 -8.40 12.40 -10.94
C TYR A 77 -6.87 12.61 -10.90
N PRO A 78 -6.24 12.97 -9.74
CA PRO A 78 -4.78 13.16 -9.73
C PRO A 78 -4.00 11.89 -10.07
N PHE A 79 -4.51 10.71 -9.72
CA PHE A 79 -3.88 9.44 -10.04
C PHE A 79 -4.18 9.01 -11.49
N ALA A 80 -5.41 9.21 -11.94
CA ALA A 80 -5.79 8.99 -13.33
C ALA A 80 -4.98 9.86 -14.29
N LEU A 81 -4.73 11.12 -13.94
CA LEU A 81 -3.88 12.05 -14.68
C LEU A 81 -2.46 11.51 -14.85
N LEU A 82 -1.87 10.99 -13.78
CA LEU A 82 -0.53 10.39 -13.84
C LEU A 82 -0.47 9.23 -14.85
N ILE A 83 -1.48 8.33 -14.85
CA ILE A 83 -1.52 7.20 -15.78
C ILE A 83 -1.76 7.69 -17.22
N ARG A 84 -2.65 8.67 -17.42
CA ARG A 84 -2.88 9.31 -18.71
C ARG A 84 -1.58 9.89 -19.30
N GLU A 85 -0.80 10.62 -18.49
CA GLU A 85 0.48 11.17 -18.94
C GLU A 85 1.48 10.09 -19.35
N LEU A 86 1.49 8.93 -18.68
CA LEU A 86 2.31 7.80 -19.10
C LEU A 86 1.89 7.27 -20.48
N TYR A 87 0.58 7.18 -20.76
CA TYR A 87 0.09 6.80 -22.09
C TYR A 87 0.44 7.84 -23.17
N MET A 88 0.44 9.12 -22.82
CA MET A 88 0.85 10.18 -23.76
C MET A 88 2.35 10.15 -24.06
N LEU A 89 3.18 9.89 -23.05
CA LEU A 89 4.64 9.86 -23.18
C LEU A 89 5.14 8.60 -23.93
N LEU A 90 4.56 7.46 -23.65
CA LEU A 90 4.99 6.16 -24.16
C LEU A 90 3.76 5.33 -24.59
N PRO A 91 3.15 5.64 -25.72
CA PRO A 91 2.02 4.89 -26.24
C PRO A 91 2.42 3.44 -26.57
N GLY A 92 1.47 2.51 -26.49
CA GLY A 92 1.68 1.11 -26.87
C GLY A 92 1.97 0.17 -25.68
N TRP A 93 2.20 0.70 -24.48
CA TRP A 93 2.32 -0.09 -23.25
C TRP A 93 1.02 -0.09 -22.46
N ASP A 94 0.73 -1.17 -21.74
CA ASP A 94 -0.39 -1.21 -20.81
C ASP A 94 -0.03 -0.56 -19.46
N TRP A 95 0.03 0.78 -19.46
CA TRP A 95 0.42 1.54 -18.27
C TRP A 95 -0.51 1.33 -17.08
N TYR A 96 -1.80 1.17 -17.33
CA TYR A 96 -2.75 0.88 -16.26
C TYR A 96 -2.38 -0.44 -15.53
N GLY A 97 -2.21 -1.52 -16.28
CA GLY A 97 -1.80 -2.81 -15.73
C GLY A 97 -0.41 -2.78 -15.08
N ILE A 98 0.57 -2.13 -15.73
CA ILE A 98 1.94 -2.00 -15.20
C ILE A 98 1.94 -1.25 -13.87
N VAL A 99 1.21 -0.14 -13.76
CA VAL A 99 1.14 0.65 -12.52
C VAL A 99 0.44 -0.14 -11.42
N MET A 100 -0.69 -0.80 -11.71
CA MET A 100 -1.41 -1.63 -10.73
C MET A 100 -0.55 -2.79 -10.23
N ALA A 101 0.11 -3.53 -11.11
CA ALA A 101 1.04 -4.59 -10.76
C ALA A 101 2.24 -4.05 -9.95
N GLY A 102 2.80 -2.93 -10.39
CA GLY A 102 3.91 -2.25 -9.73
C GLY A 102 3.58 -1.87 -8.28
N ILE A 103 2.38 -1.32 -8.04
CA ILE A 103 1.93 -0.99 -6.68
C ILE A 103 1.80 -2.24 -5.82
N ASN A 104 1.20 -3.33 -6.34
CA ASN A 104 1.09 -4.59 -5.62
C ASN A 104 2.46 -5.14 -5.22
N LEU A 105 3.41 -5.19 -6.17
CA LEU A 105 4.77 -5.66 -5.92
C LEU A 105 5.53 -4.73 -4.96
N LEU A 106 5.36 -3.42 -5.08
CA LEU A 106 5.95 -2.45 -4.15
C LEU A 106 5.44 -2.68 -2.72
N CYS A 107 4.14 -2.87 -2.54
CA CYS A 107 3.55 -3.18 -1.24
C CYS A 107 4.13 -4.48 -0.65
N LEU A 108 4.26 -5.53 -1.46
CA LEU A 108 4.89 -6.79 -1.05
C LEU A 108 6.35 -6.55 -0.63
N ALA A 109 7.15 -5.84 -1.43
CA ALA A 109 8.54 -5.53 -1.10
C ALA A 109 8.67 -4.76 0.22
N LEU A 110 7.78 -3.78 0.46
CA LEU A 110 7.76 -3.01 1.70
C LEU A 110 7.40 -3.87 2.92
N ILE A 111 6.42 -4.76 2.79
CA ILE A 111 6.04 -5.71 3.86
C ILE A 111 7.22 -6.65 4.16
N LEU A 112 7.83 -7.25 3.13
CA LEU A 112 8.99 -8.13 3.29
C LEU A 112 10.18 -7.42 3.93
N TYR A 113 10.50 -6.21 3.45
CA TYR A 113 11.55 -5.39 4.05
C TYR A 113 11.30 -5.16 5.55
N ARG A 114 10.06 -4.85 5.92
CA ARG A 114 9.70 -4.59 7.31
C ARG A 114 9.83 -5.86 8.15
N CYS A 115 9.37 -7.00 7.65
CA CYS A 115 9.53 -8.30 8.31
C CYS A 115 11.00 -8.65 8.54
N LEU A 116 11.86 -8.49 7.52
CA LEU A 116 13.29 -8.75 7.62
C LEU A 116 14.01 -7.82 8.63
N ARG A 117 13.45 -6.63 8.87
CA ARG A 117 13.98 -5.65 9.83
C ARG A 117 13.57 -5.93 11.28
N ILE A 118 12.39 -6.51 11.51
CA ILE A 118 11.86 -6.77 12.85
C ILE A 118 12.55 -7.98 13.48
N TRP A 119 12.88 -9.00 12.71
CA TRP A 119 13.44 -10.25 13.21
C TRP A 119 14.97 -10.23 13.16
N GLU A 120 15.61 -10.56 14.29
CA GLU A 120 17.07 -10.55 14.42
C GLU A 120 17.70 -11.90 14.05
N THR A 121 16.97 -13.01 14.29
CA THR A 121 17.50 -14.36 14.01
C THR A 121 17.27 -14.77 12.56
N TRP A 122 18.20 -15.53 11.98
CA TRP A 122 18.08 -16.06 10.62
C TRP A 122 16.83 -16.94 10.45
N LYS A 123 16.58 -17.84 11.42
CA LYS A 123 15.40 -18.72 11.41
C LYS A 123 14.11 -17.92 11.43
N GLY A 124 14.04 -16.87 12.24
CA GLY A 124 12.89 -15.96 12.27
C GLY A 124 12.67 -15.24 10.94
N LYS A 125 13.75 -14.74 10.30
CA LYS A 125 13.67 -14.10 8.98
C LYS A 125 13.12 -15.06 7.91
N CYS A 126 13.67 -16.28 7.84
CA CYS A 126 13.22 -17.30 6.88
C CYS A 126 11.77 -17.71 7.13
N PHE A 127 11.38 -17.93 8.39
CA PHE A 127 10.02 -18.30 8.75
C PHE A 127 9.00 -17.22 8.34
N PHE A 128 9.26 -15.96 8.70
CA PHE A 128 8.34 -14.87 8.35
C PHE A 128 8.34 -14.54 6.87
N LEU A 129 9.50 -14.66 6.20
CA LEU A 129 9.55 -14.56 4.74
C LEU A 129 8.65 -15.62 4.08
N ALA A 130 8.80 -16.88 4.48
CA ALA A 130 7.99 -17.97 3.97
C ALA A 130 6.50 -17.78 4.29
N MET A 131 6.16 -17.36 5.51
CA MET A 131 4.79 -17.11 5.94
C MET A 131 4.14 -15.96 5.14
N VAL A 132 4.86 -14.83 4.95
CA VAL A 132 4.37 -13.71 4.15
C VAL A 132 4.19 -14.14 2.69
N MET A 133 5.15 -14.84 2.12
CA MET A 133 5.07 -15.32 0.72
C MET A 133 3.94 -16.33 0.54
N ALA A 134 3.78 -17.28 1.45
CA ALA A 134 2.68 -18.24 1.41
C ALA A 134 1.31 -17.55 1.57
N GLY A 135 1.17 -16.65 2.55
CA GLY A 135 -0.04 -15.88 2.77
C GLY A 135 -0.37 -14.95 1.59
N TYR A 136 0.64 -14.29 1.04
CA TYR A 136 0.47 -13.46 -0.15
C TYR A 136 0.04 -14.30 -1.36
N THR A 137 0.69 -15.43 -1.60
CA THR A 137 0.33 -16.33 -2.70
C THR A 137 -1.09 -16.88 -2.53
N ALA A 138 -1.44 -17.37 -1.34
CA ALA A 138 -2.76 -17.94 -1.08
C ALA A 138 -3.89 -16.90 -1.20
N ALA A 139 -3.69 -15.71 -0.64
CA ALA A 139 -4.73 -14.68 -0.59
C ALA A 139 -4.74 -13.74 -1.80
N TRP A 140 -3.60 -13.54 -2.45
CA TRP A 140 -3.41 -12.44 -3.41
C TRP A 140 -3.00 -12.88 -4.81
N LEU A 141 -2.54 -14.12 -5.02
CA LEU A 141 -2.12 -14.58 -6.35
C LEU A 141 -3.22 -14.40 -7.39
N LEU A 142 -4.43 -14.92 -7.10
CA LEU A 142 -5.57 -14.79 -8.01
C LEU A 142 -5.94 -13.32 -8.27
N ARG A 143 -5.80 -12.46 -7.27
CA ARG A 143 -6.10 -11.02 -7.37
C ARG A 143 -4.99 -10.22 -8.06
N MET A 144 -3.76 -10.74 -8.04
CA MET A 144 -2.66 -10.20 -8.81
C MET A 144 -2.78 -10.55 -10.29
N LEU A 145 -3.37 -11.70 -10.61
CA LEU A 145 -3.60 -12.14 -11.98
C LEU A 145 -4.86 -11.52 -12.58
N ALA A 146 -5.86 -11.27 -11.74
CA ALA A 146 -7.11 -10.64 -12.12
C ALA A 146 -7.18 -9.27 -11.43
N PHE A 147 -6.55 -8.26 -12.04
CA PHE A 147 -6.45 -6.92 -11.46
C PHE A 147 -7.79 -6.26 -11.25
N THR A 148 -7.93 -5.65 -10.08
CA THR A 148 -8.93 -4.61 -9.85
C THR A 148 -8.30 -3.47 -9.07
N TYR A 149 -8.62 -2.23 -9.41
CA TYR A 149 -8.18 -1.05 -8.65
C TYR A 149 -8.54 -1.15 -7.16
N THR A 150 -9.66 -1.81 -6.84
CA THR A 150 -10.13 -2.05 -5.47
C THR A 150 -9.17 -2.94 -4.68
N THR A 151 -8.69 -4.04 -5.28
CA THR A 151 -7.74 -4.95 -4.63
C THR A 151 -6.37 -4.30 -4.44
N VAL A 152 -5.94 -3.50 -5.41
CA VAL A 152 -4.69 -2.72 -5.30
C VAL A 152 -4.79 -1.68 -4.19
N ALA A 153 -5.94 -0.98 -4.07
CA ALA A 153 -6.21 -0.05 -2.99
C ALA A 153 -6.16 -0.74 -1.62
N ALA A 154 -6.78 -1.93 -1.50
CA ALA A 154 -6.77 -2.71 -0.27
C ALA A 154 -5.34 -3.16 0.12
N MET A 155 -4.52 -3.56 -0.86
CA MET A 155 -3.13 -3.94 -0.62
C MET A 155 -2.29 -2.75 -0.15
N ALA A 156 -2.46 -1.57 -0.77
CA ALA A 156 -1.77 -0.35 -0.36
C ALA A 156 -2.16 0.06 1.08
N GLY A 157 -3.44 0.03 1.40
CA GLY A 157 -3.95 0.35 2.73
C GLY A 157 -3.51 -0.66 3.79
N ALA A 158 -3.54 -1.96 3.49
CA ALA A 158 -3.03 -3.01 4.38
C ALA A 158 -1.52 -2.87 4.63
N ALA A 159 -0.75 -2.56 3.59
CA ALA A 159 0.68 -2.30 3.71
C ALA A 159 0.95 -1.05 4.57
N ALA A 160 0.14 0.02 4.45
CA ALA A 160 0.23 1.20 5.30
C ALA A 160 -0.02 0.86 6.78
N LEU A 161 -1.09 0.12 7.08
CA LEU A 161 -1.42 -0.32 8.44
C LEU A 161 -0.32 -1.21 9.03
N PHE A 162 0.17 -2.18 8.25
CA PHE A 162 1.26 -3.05 8.67
C PHE A 162 2.55 -2.26 8.95
N TRP A 163 2.88 -1.33 8.07
CA TRP A 163 4.07 -0.49 8.22
C TRP A 163 3.98 0.39 9.46
N TYR A 164 2.85 1.03 9.68
CA TYR A 164 2.58 1.85 10.86
C TYR A 164 2.61 1.02 12.15
N GLY A 165 1.84 -0.07 12.21
CA GLY A 165 1.72 -0.92 13.40
C GLY A 165 3.04 -1.59 13.79
N SER A 166 3.86 -1.99 12.82
CA SER A 166 5.16 -2.61 13.07
C SER A 166 6.25 -1.62 13.53
N GLY A 167 6.04 -0.31 13.37
CA GLY A 167 6.98 0.74 13.77
C GLY A 167 7.10 0.95 15.28
N SER A 168 6.07 0.60 16.04
CA SER A 168 6.02 0.83 17.49
C SER A 168 7.02 0.00 18.32
N ARG A 169 7.52 -1.11 17.76
CA ARG A 169 8.46 -2.01 18.46
C ARG A 169 9.92 -1.54 18.45
N GLN A 170 10.28 -0.53 17.66
CA GLN A 170 11.64 0.03 17.68
C GLN A 170 11.66 1.23 18.64
N ALA A 171 12.28 1.06 19.80
CA ALA A 171 12.39 2.03 20.91
C ALA A 171 13.02 3.39 20.58
N LYS A 172 13.50 3.61 19.39
CA LYS A 172 14.03 4.89 18.90
C LYS A 172 13.07 5.45 17.85
N GLY A 173 12.07 6.19 18.26
CA GLY A 173 11.16 7.00 17.46
C GLY A 173 11.07 6.71 15.95
N GLU A 174 9.90 6.79 15.37
CA GLU A 174 9.72 6.58 13.93
C GLU A 174 10.53 7.62 13.15
N SER A 175 11.32 7.17 12.21
CA SER A 175 12.04 8.09 11.31
C SER A 175 11.03 8.79 10.40
N ALA A 176 11.31 10.05 10.01
CA ALA A 176 10.49 10.79 9.06
C ALA A 176 10.21 9.98 7.76
N GLY A 177 11.19 9.19 7.30
CA GLY A 177 11.00 8.31 6.15
C GLY A 177 9.98 7.19 6.38
N SER A 178 9.90 6.64 7.61
CA SER A 178 8.89 5.62 7.93
C SER A 178 7.48 6.22 7.95
N ALA A 179 7.33 7.41 8.51
CA ALA A 179 6.07 8.14 8.51
C ALA A 179 5.62 8.48 7.08
N ALA A 180 6.54 8.95 6.24
CA ALA A 180 6.27 9.24 4.83
C ALA A 180 5.76 8.01 4.07
N VAL A 181 6.37 6.83 4.26
CA VAL A 181 5.89 5.58 3.63
C VAL A 181 4.46 5.27 4.05
N THR A 182 4.13 5.40 5.34
CA THR A 182 2.76 5.18 5.82
C THR A 182 1.76 6.13 5.15
N VAL A 183 2.08 7.43 5.11
CA VAL A 183 1.21 8.45 4.51
C VAL A 183 1.02 8.21 3.02
N VAL A 184 2.10 7.95 2.28
CA VAL A 184 2.05 7.72 0.83
C VAL A 184 1.20 6.47 0.50
N LEU A 185 1.39 5.36 1.22
CA LEU A 185 0.61 4.15 0.99
C LEU A 185 -0.88 4.33 1.33
N ALA A 186 -1.18 5.02 2.45
CA ALA A 186 -2.55 5.31 2.83
C ALA A 186 -3.23 6.27 1.84
N TRP A 187 -2.52 7.30 1.39
CA TRP A 187 -2.99 8.23 0.37
C TRP A 187 -3.20 7.53 -0.98
N LEU A 188 -2.30 6.64 -1.36
CA LEU A 188 -2.43 5.83 -2.59
C LEU A 188 -3.68 4.92 -2.52
N SER A 189 -3.97 4.31 -1.36
CA SER A 189 -5.22 3.57 -1.15
C SER A 189 -6.46 4.45 -1.39
N TYR A 190 -6.43 5.71 -0.90
CA TYR A 190 -7.51 6.67 -1.15
C TYR A 190 -7.63 7.06 -2.63
N LEU A 191 -6.51 7.31 -3.31
CA LEU A 191 -6.50 7.69 -4.73
C LEU A 191 -7.06 6.60 -5.63
N LEU A 192 -6.80 5.33 -5.30
CA LEU A 192 -7.29 4.17 -6.04
C LEU A 192 -8.76 3.86 -5.72
N ARG A 193 -9.16 3.89 -4.45
CA ARG A 193 -10.54 3.61 -4.02
C ARG A 193 -10.79 4.20 -2.63
N ASP A 194 -11.54 5.29 -2.57
CA ASP A 194 -11.85 5.98 -1.31
C ASP A 194 -12.67 5.14 -0.34
N SER A 195 -13.64 4.34 -0.82
CA SER A 195 -14.42 3.44 0.02
C SER A 195 -13.54 2.42 0.78
N VAL A 196 -12.53 1.85 0.11
CA VAL A 196 -11.57 0.94 0.73
C VAL A 196 -10.73 1.68 1.79
N PHE A 197 -10.26 2.88 1.47
CA PHE A 197 -9.54 3.71 2.42
C PHE A 197 -10.38 3.97 3.69
N TYR A 198 -11.64 4.37 3.55
CA TYR A 198 -12.52 4.61 4.69
C TYR A 198 -12.82 3.34 5.49
N MET A 199 -12.95 2.18 4.86
CA MET A 199 -13.09 0.88 5.54
C MET A 199 -11.87 0.53 6.42
N LEU A 200 -10.68 1.01 6.08
CA LEU A 200 -9.47 0.78 6.85
C LEU A 200 -9.25 1.79 7.99
N MET A 201 -9.98 2.90 8.00
CA MET A 201 -9.84 3.96 9.03
C MET A 201 -10.08 3.47 10.47
N PRO A 202 -11.07 2.61 10.79
CA PRO A 202 -11.24 2.10 12.15
C PRO A 202 -9.99 1.34 12.65
N PHE A 203 -9.37 0.54 11.79
CA PHE A 203 -8.14 -0.18 12.14
C PHE A 203 -6.96 0.77 12.33
N ALA A 204 -6.85 1.80 11.47
CA ALA A 204 -5.84 2.85 11.62
C ALA A 204 -6.04 3.62 12.94
N ALA A 205 -7.28 3.94 13.31
CA ALA A 205 -7.59 4.63 14.57
C ALA A 205 -7.19 3.79 15.79
N VAL A 206 -7.50 2.49 15.80
CA VAL A 206 -7.08 1.59 16.89
C VAL A 206 -5.56 1.52 17.02
N LEU A 207 -4.83 1.38 15.90
CA LEU A 207 -3.36 1.36 15.92
C LEU A 207 -2.79 2.71 16.38
N PHE A 208 -3.39 3.82 15.98
CA PHE A 208 -2.99 5.16 16.36
C PHE A 208 -3.19 5.40 17.87
N LEU A 209 -4.38 5.07 18.40
CA LEU A 209 -4.69 5.21 19.83
C LEU A 209 -3.78 4.33 20.70
N ASN A 210 -3.58 3.06 20.28
CA ASN A 210 -2.67 2.16 20.97
C ASN A 210 -1.24 2.73 21.00
N ARG A 211 -0.79 3.32 19.91
CA ARG A 211 0.54 3.93 19.84
C ARG A 211 0.68 5.16 20.73
N ILE A 212 -0.33 6.04 20.78
CA ILE A 212 -0.34 7.18 21.70
C ILE A 212 -0.34 6.70 23.15
N ALA A 213 -1.17 5.70 23.49
CA ALA A 213 -1.21 5.12 24.81
C ALA A 213 0.14 4.53 25.27
N LEU A 214 0.87 3.87 24.35
CA LEU A 214 2.19 3.32 24.62
C LEU A 214 3.29 4.37 24.80
N LEU A 215 3.17 5.54 24.15
CA LEU A 215 4.14 6.63 24.29
C LEU A 215 4.00 7.33 25.64
N GLY A 216 2.79 7.36 26.23
CA GLY A 216 2.51 7.94 27.53
C GLY A 216 2.88 9.43 27.63
N GLU A 217 2.84 9.95 28.87
CA GLU A 217 3.23 11.34 29.14
C GLU A 217 4.75 11.61 29.03
N GLN A 218 5.55 10.55 28.96
CA GLN A 218 7.01 10.64 29.06
C GLN A 218 7.69 11.22 27.80
N ASP A 219 7.05 11.21 26.63
CA ASP A 219 7.66 11.76 25.41
C ASP A 219 6.67 12.60 24.58
N ARG A 220 6.35 13.78 25.12
CA ARG A 220 5.46 14.75 24.46
C ARG A 220 5.89 15.10 23.02
N LYS A 221 7.21 15.13 22.74
CA LYS A 221 7.72 15.42 21.40
C LYS A 221 7.38 14.32 20.41
N GLN A 222 7.43 13.08 20.84
CA GLN A 222 7.05 11.92 20.03
C GLN A 222 5.54 11.88 19.77
N THR A 223 4.74 12.17 20.78
CA THR A 223 3.28 12.26 20.65
C THR A 223 2.88 13.32 19.62
N VAL A 224 3.47 14.51 19.68
CA VAL A 224 3.22 15.56 18.68
C VAL A 224 3.59 15.12 17.28
N LYS A 225 4.72 14.42 17.08
CA LYS A 225 5.10 13.86 15.77
C LYS A 225 4.07 12.86 15.24
N GLN A 226 3.46 12.07 16.11
CA GLN A 226 2.39 11.15 15.69
C GLN A 226 1.14 11.88 15.22
N LEU A 227 0.78 13.00 15.85
CA LEU A 227 -0.36 13.83 15.46
C LEU A 227 -0.19 14.49 14.09
N VAL A 228 1.06 14.76 13.66
CA VAL A 228 1.33 15.33 12.34
C VAL A 228 0.94 14.36 11.21
N LEU A 229 1.08 13.05 11.41
CA LEU A 229 0.82 12.05 10.38
C LEU A 229 -0.64 12.08 9.86
N PRO A 230 -1.69 11.97 10.73
CA PRO A 230 -3.06 12.09 10.25
C PRO A 230 -3.37 13.46 9.65
N VAL A 231 -2.78 14.55 10.18
CA VAL A 231 -2.99 15.90 9.64
C VAL A 231 -2.49 15.98 8.19
N VAL A 232 -1.27 15.50 7.91
CA VAL A 232 -0.72 15.48 6.55
C VAL A 232 -1.57 14.61 5.64
N LEU A 233 -2.01 13.43 6.10
CA LEU A 233 -2.87 12.55 5.33
C LEU A 233 -4.20 13.22 4.99
N PHE A 234 -4.86 13.87 5.95
CA PHE A 234 -6.12 14.58 5.70
C PHE A 234 -5.95 15.76 4.75
N LEU A 235 -4.83 16.48 4.81
CA LEU A 235 -4.53 17.55 3.85
C LEU A 235 -4.36 16.99 2.42
N LEU A 236 -3.66 15.87 2.25
CA LEU A 236 -3.51 15.23 0.95
C LEU A 236 -4.86 14.70 0.40
N VAL A 237 -5.67 14.08 1.25
CA VAL A 237 -7.03 13.64 0.89
C VAL A 237 -7.89 14.84 0.50
N GLY A 238 -7.87 15.92 1.29
CA GLY A 238 -8.61 17.14 1.01
C GLY A 238 -8.22 17.78 -0.32
N LEU A 239 -6.90 17.90 -0.57
CA LEU A 239 -6.38 18.42 -1.84
C LEU A 239 -6.81 17.55 -3.02
N SER A 240 -6.70 16.23 -2.90
CA SER A 240 -7.13 15.30 -3.95
C SER A 240 -8.62 15.44 -4.25
N ARG A 241 -9.44 15.62 -3.21
CA ARG A 241 -10.90 15.84 -3.36
C ARG A 241 -11.23 17.18 -4.02
N MET A 242 -10.44 18.22 -3.73
CA MET A 242 -10.61 19.51 -4.41
C MET A 242 -10.26 19.41 -5.90
N LEU A 243 -9.17 18.72 -6.23
CA LEU A 243 -8.78 18.48 -7.63
C LEU A 243 -9.81 17.63 -8.38
N ASP A 244 -10.34 16.60 -7.73
CA ASP A 244 -11.45 15.78 -8.26
C ASP A 244 -12.66 16.67 -8.58
N ARG A 245 -13.13 17.48 -7.62
CA ARG A 245 -14.26 18.37 -7.82
C ARG A 245 -14.00 19.39 -8.93
N ALA A 246 -12.81 19.92 -9.04
CA ALA A 246 -12.46 20.87 -10.10
C ALA A 246 -12.48 20.19 -11.49
N ALA A 247 -12.03 18.94 -11.59
CA ALA A 247 -12.02 18.18 -12.84
C ALA A 247 -13.44 17.77 -13.30
N TYR A 248 -14.31 17.39 -12.33
CA TYR A 248 -15.66 16.90 -12.62
C TYR A 248 -16.78 17.92 -12.36
N GLY A 249 -16.45 19.20 -12.20
CA GLY A 249 -17.39 20.27 -11.83
C GLY A 249 -18.34 20.73 -12.95
N SER A 250 -18.41 20.06 -14.10
CA SER A 250 -19.40 20.37 -15.12
C SER A 250 -20.73 19.66 -14.83
N GLN A 251 -21.86 20.28 -15.18
CA GLN A 251 -23.21 19.69 -14.99
C GLN A 251 -23.38 18.32 -15.66
N GLU A 252 -22.67 18.08 -16.74
CA GLU A 252 -22.68 16.81 -17.46
C GLU A 252 -22.04 15.70 -16.63
N TRP A 253 -20.88 15.95 -16.02
CA TRP A 253 -20.21 15.02 -15.15
C TRP A 253 -20.96 14.77 -13.85
N GLU A 254 -21.62 15.77 -13.27
CA GLU A 254 -22.46 15.58 -12.08
C GLU A 254 -23.60 14.59 -12.33
N ARG A 255 -24.23 14.62 -13.50
CA ARG A 255 -25.27 13.64 -13.89
C ARG A 255 -24.69 12.24 -14.06
N ILE A 256 -23.56 12.10 -14.76
CA ILE A 256 -22.91 10.80 -14.98
C ILE A 256 -22.52 10.15 -13.66
N LEU A 257 -21.95 10.93 -12.73
CA LEU A 257 -21.56 10.42 -11.41
C LEU A 257 -22.76 10.03 -10.55
N ALA A 258 -23.85 10.81 -10.59
CA ALA A 258 -25.08 10.49 -9.88
C ALA A 258 -25.73 9.19 -10.39
N ASP A 259 -25.70 8.95 -11.70
CA ASP A 259 -26.20 7.71 -12.31
C ASP A 259 -25.31 6.50 -11.98
N ALA A 260 -24.01 6.70 -11.80
CA ALA A 260 -23.06 5.66 -11.41
C ALA A 260 -23.21 5.25 -9.94
N ASP A 261 -23.53 6.20 -9.04
CA ASP A 261 -23.74 5.94 -7.61
C ASP A 261 -25.12 5.28 -7.34
N ALA A 262 -26.07 5.38 -8.26
CA ALA A 262 -27.41 4.78 -8.15
C ALA A 262 -27.46 3.30 -8.58
N ARG A 263 -26.40 2.75 -9.14
CA ARG A 263 -26.28 1.35 -9.59
C ARG A 263 -25.45 0.50 -8.63
#